data_826341e53daa8f302feb5725ae95941f
#
_entry.id   826341e53daa8f302feb5725ae95941f
#
_cell.length_a   1.000
_cell.length_b   1.000
_cell.length_c   1.000
_cell.angle_alpha   90.00
_cell.angle_beta   90.00
_cell.angle_gamma   90.00
#
_symmetry.space_group_name_H-M   'P 1'
#
loop_
_entity.id
_entity.type
_entity.pdbx_description
1 polymer ?
#
loop_
_entity_poly.entity_id
_entity_poly.type
_entity_poly.pdbx_seq_one_letter_code
_entity_poly.pdbx_strand_id
1 'polypeptide(L)'
;MSGLPTRKVASTYTSLNKHAFRVPVVPSNMKCSIDVKQAKLLSENDYFYIMHRFDIDNFEFVKLCNEENWKTISISIGVHDIDYQALENIFLNNLRLDFITIDVAHGHHSFVKQILEYICKFKTNETYVIAGNIATPQAAEDLVLWGADAIKVGIGQGYVCTTKDKTGFTMPMFTCIQDVAERCKVDIIADGGVRCNGDIAKAIAAGAKMVMCGGMFAGLIDSPSPVIKDPSNSSILYKEYYGSASARNKHTGTNIEGRSELIPMQHNTYLWKLNEIEQDLQSAISYAGGEDLESLSYIDIGWN
;
A
#
# COMPACT_ATOMS: atom_id res chain seq x y z
N MET A 1 -0.20 21.78 -23.18
CA MET A 1 -0.64 21.19 -24.48
C MET A 1 0.07 19.87 -24.62
N SER A 2 -0.66 18.73 -24.74
CA SER A 2 -0.03 17.42 -24.84
C SER A 2 0.72 17.27 -26.17
N GLY A 3 1.99 16.86 -26.12
CA GLY A 3 2.82 16.56 -27.29
C GLY A 3 2.78 15.08 -27.70
N LEU A 4 2.04 14.23 -26.96
CA LEU A 4 1.99 12.79 -27.22
C LEU A 4 1.22 12.48 -28.50
N PRO A 5 1.75 11.63 -29.39
CA PRO A 5 1.05 11.18 -30.59
C PRO A 5 -0.18 10.30 -30.26
N THR A 6 -0.14 9.61 -29.12
CA THR A 6 -1.23 8.83 -28.55
C THR A 6 -1.02 8.65 -27.05
N ARG A 7 -2.09 8.57 -26.26
CA ARG A 7 -2.03 8.35 -24.80
C ARG A 7 -1.27 7.08 -24.41
N LYS A 8 -1.31 6.05 -25.26
CA LYS A 8 -0.67 4.74 -25.03
C LYS A 8 0.85 4.79 -24.88
N VAL A 9 1.51 5.86 -25.32
CA VAL A 9 2.97 6.02 -25.17
C VAL A 9 3.37 6.72 -23.88
N ALA A 10 2.39 7.24 -23.11
CA ALA A 10 2.65 7.80 -21.80
C ALA A 10 3.15 6.72 -20.83
N SER A 11 4.23 7.01 -20.13
CA SER A 11 4.83 6.08 -19.16
C SER A 11 4.15 6.17 -17.81
N THR A 12 3.65 5.05 -17.31
CA THR A 12 3.10 4.90 -15.95
C THR A 12 4.08 4.25 -14.99
N TYR A 13 5.30 3.96 -15.44
CA TYR A 13 6.32 3.33 -14.63
C TYR A 13 6.75 4.21 -13.46
N THR A 14 6.93 3.57 -12.31
CA THR A 14 7.50 4.16 -11.10
C THR A 14 8.59 3.24 -10.55
N SER A 15 9.39 3.73 -9.61
CA SER A 15 10.41 2.91 -8.96
C SER A 15 10.43 3.15 -7.45
N LEU A 16 10.72 2.10 -6.70
CA LEU A 16 11.12 2.18 -5.29
C LEU A 16 12.48 1.50 -5.18
N ASN A 17 13.48 2.20 -4.65
CA ASN A 17 14.86 1.75 -4.70
C ASN A 17 15.27 1.38 -6.15
N LYS A 18 15.85 0.21 -6.35
CA LYS A 18 16.26 -0.31 -7.67
C LYS A 18 15.15 -1.04 -8.45
N HIS A 19 13.99 -1.25 -7.84
CA HIS A 19 12.89 -2.00 -8.45
C HIS A 19 11.96 -1.06 -9.22
N ALA A 20 11.70 -1.40 -10.48
CA ALA A 20 10.76 -0.69 -11.33
C ALA A 20 9.41 -1.43 -11.37
N PHE A 21 8.31 -0.67 -11.28
CA PHE A 21 6.94 -1.19 -11.30
C PHE A 21 6.14 -0.51 -12.40
N ARG A 22 5.24 -1.27 -13.03
CA ARG A 22 4.47 -0.81 -14.20
C ARG A 22 3.51 0.32 -13.89
N VAL A 23 2.93 0.34 -12.69
CA VAL A 23 2.02 1.40 -12.23
C VAL A 23 2.33 1.79 -10.79
N PRO A 24 2.06 3.02 -10.37
CA PRO A 24 2.31 3.51 -9.02
C PRO A 24 1.22 3.08 -8.04
N VAL A 25 0.82 1.82 -8.07
CA VAL A 25 -0.29 1.29 -7.25
C VAL A 25 0.13 0.03 -6.51
N VAL A 26 -0.33 -0.08 -5.27
CA VAL A 26 -0.16 -1.27 -4.43
C VAL A 26 -1.52 -1.68 -3.84
N PRO A 27 -1.96 -2.93 -4.00
CA PRO A 27 -3.10 -3.45 -3.25
C PRO A 27 -2.82 -3.36 -1.75
N SER A 28 -3.84 -2.98 -0.95
CA SER A 28 -3.64 -2.85 0.49
C SER A 28 -3.20 -4.18 1.12
N ASN A 29 -2.27 -4.10 2.06
CA ASN A 29 -1.72 -5.25 2.78
C ASN A 29 -2.69 -5.80 3.85
N MET A 30 -3.89 -6.17 3.40
CA MET A 30 -5.00 -6.69 4.20
C MET A 30 -5.34 -8.11 3.74
N LYS A 31 -5.73 -8.99 4.66
CA LYS A 31 -6.12 -10.38 4.35
C LYS A 31 -7.21 -10.52 3.29
N CYS A 32 -8.06 -9.52 3.13
CA CYS A 32 -9.09 -9.50 2.10
C CYS A 32 -8.60 -8.98 0.73
N SER A 33 -7.37 -8.47 0.65
CA SER A 33 -6.82 -7.86 -0.57
C SER A 33 -5.55 -8.56 -1.08
N ILE A 34 -4.80 -9.24 -0.24
CA ILE A 34 -3.54 -9.90 -0.64
C ILE A 34 -3.40 -11.23 0.09
N ASP A 35 -2.91 -12.23 -0.58
CA ASP A 35 -2.40 -13.49 -0.05
C ASP A 35 -1.16 -13.93 -0.86
N VAL A 36 -0.63 -15.12 -0.61
CA VAL A 36 0.54 -15.66 -1.29
C VAL A 36 0.34 -15.75 -2.80
N LYS A 37 -0.87 -16.12 -3.24
CA LYS A 37 -1.20 -16.26 -4.67
C LYS A 37 -1.17 -14.91 -5.39
N GLN A 38 -1.82 -13.88 -4.82
CA GLN A 38 -1.82 -12.53 -5.40
C GLN A 38 -0.44 -11.89 -5.30
N ALA A 39 0.29 -12.09 -4.19
CA ALA A 39 1.66 -11.60 -4.05
C ALA A 39 2.58 -12.16 -5.14
N LYS A 40 2.50 -13.47 -5.42
CA LYS A 40 3.23 -14.10 -6.52
C LYS A 40 2.86 -13.52 -7.88
N LEU A 41 1.56 -13.42 -8.17
CA LEU A 41 1.05 -12.85 -9.41
C LEU A 41 1.59 -11.43 -9.64
N LEU A 42 1.58 -10.59 -8.62
CA LEU A 42 2.06 -9.21 -8.69
C LEU A 42 3.57 -9.15 -8.89
N SER A 43 4.34 -9.94 -8.12
CA SER A 43 5.80 -10.06 -8.26
C SER A 43 6.21 -10.47 -9.68
N GLU A 44 5.57 -11.50 -10.25
CA GLU A 44 5.90 -12.03 -11.60
C GLU A 44 5.60 -11.03 -12.72
N ASN A 45 4.64 -10.11 -12.50
CA ASN A 45 4.17 -9.16 -13.53
C ASN A 45 4.67 -7.72 -13.32
N ASP A 46 5.69 -7.52 -12.49
CA ASP A 46 6.33 -6.22 -12.20
C ASP A 46 5.35 -5.20 -11.59
N TYR A 47 4.47 -5.68 -10.69
CA TYR A 47 3.63 -4.84 -9.85
C TYR A 47 4.09 -4.92 -8.40
N PHE A 48 4.03 -3.78 -7.68
CA PHE A 48 4.39 -3.74 -6.28
C PHE A 48 3.31 -4.38 -5.42
N TYR A 49 3.72 -5.09 -4.38
CA TYR A 49 2.86 -5.61 -3.34
C TYR A 49 3.54 -5.48 -1.97
N ILE A 50 2.74 -5.50 -0.94
CA ILE A 50 3.17 -5.64 0.45
C ILE A 50 2.38 -6.82 1.02
N MET A 51 3.08 -7.90 1.42
CA MET A 51 2.39 -9.02 2.07
C MET A 51 1.89 -8.61 3.44
N HIS A 52 0.65 -8.97 3.79
CA HIS A 52 0.09 -8.67 5.10
C HIS A 52 0.80 -9.49 6.20
N ARG A 53 0.77 -8.99 7.45
CA ARG A 53 1.42 -9.60 8.61
C ARG A 53 0.51 -10.43 9.52
N PHE A 54 -0.73 -10.69 9.12
CA PHE A 54 -1.74 -11.34 9.94
C PHE A 54 -1.83 -12.83 9.62
N ASP A 55 -1.68 -13.70 10.63
CA ASP A 55 -1.75 -15.16 10.51
C ASP A 55 -0.82 -15.73 9.40
N ILE A 56 0.34 -15.12 9.22
CA ILE A 56 1.38 -15.58 8.31
C ILE A 56 2.73 -15.61 9.05
N ASP A 57 3.53 -16.61 8.77
CA ASP A 57 4.92 -16.65 9.18
C ASP A 57 5.77 -15.93 8.12
N ASN A 58 6.26 -14.74 8.47
CA ASN A 58 7.07 -13.93 7.57
C ASN A 58 8.39 -14.61 7.19
N PHE A 59 9.01 -15.40 8.09
CA PHE A 59 10.24 -16.11 7.77
C PHE A 59 10.01 -17.20 6.72
N GLU A 60 8.99 -18.05 6.92
CA GLU A 60 8.64 -19.10 5.95
C GLU A 60 8.16 -18.51 4.62
N PHE A 61 7.43 -17.39 4.64
CA PHE A 61 7.05 -16.69 3.41
C PHE A 61 8.27 -16.16 2.64
N VAL A 62 9.21 -15.50 3.30
CA VAL A 62 10.43 -14.99 2.65
C VAL A 62 11.29 -16.12 2.13
N LYS A 63 11.40 -17.22 2.87
CA LYS A 63 12.11 -18.43 2.44
C LYS A 63 11.50 -19.02 1.18
N LEU A 64 10.19 -19.22 1.13
CA LEU A 64 9.45 -19.65 -0.07
C LEU A 64 9.76 -18.74 -1.27
N CYS A 65 9.68 -17.42 -1.09
CA CYS A 65 9.96 -16.47 -2.16
C CYS A 65 11.41 -16.57 -2.69
N ASN A 66 12.38 -16.85 -1.80
CA ASN A 66 13.78 -17.07 -2.19
C ASN A 66 13.95 -18.39 -2.95
N GLU A 67 13.36 -19.48 -2.46
CA GLU A 67 13.40 -20.81 -3.10
C GLU A 67 12.81 -20.79 -4.51
N GLU A 68 11.70 -20.03 -4.70
CA GLU A 68 11.02 -19.88 -5.99
C GLU A 68 11.57 -18.73 -6.86
N ASN A 69 12.60 -18.01 -6.39
CA ASN A 69 13.22 -16.88 -7.11
C ASN A 69 12.24 -15.78 -7.55
N TRP A 70 11.37 -15.33 -6.65
CA TRP A 70 10.44 -14.23 -6.95
C TRP A 70 11.18 -12.95 -7.34
N LYS A 71 10.62 -12.17 -8.29
CA LYS A 71 11.23 -10.91 -8.73
C LYS A 71 11.30 -9.86 -7.62
N THR A 72 10.28 -9.80 -6.78
CA THR A 72 10.17 -8.88 -5.64
C THR A 72 9.75 -9.66 -4.41
N ILE A 73 10.43 -9.43 -3.27
CA ILE A 73 10.08 -10.01 -1.97
C ILE A 73 9.78 -8.87 -1.01
N SER A 74 8.52 -8.75 -0.60
CA SER A 74 8.02 -7.64 0.22
C SER A 74 7.10 -8.16 1.33
N ILE A 75 7.41 -7.80 2.56
CA ILE A 75 6.62 -8.15 3.75
C ILE A 75 6.17 -6.90 4.51
N SER A 76 5.15 -7.07 5.35
CA SER A 76 4.87 -6.13 6.44
C SER A 76 5.09 -6.77 7.80
N ILE A 77 5.46 -5.95 8.76
CA ILE A 77 5.71 -6.31 10.15
C ILE A 77 5.02 -5.32 11.09
N GLY A 78 4.82 -5.73 12.32
CA GLY A 78 4.47 -4.86 13.44
C GLY A 78 5.70 -4.41 14.22
N VAL A 79 5.55 -4.33 15.56
CA VAL A 79 6.60 -3.87 16.49
C VAL A 79 6.70 -4.78 17.74
N HIS A 80 6.25 -6.03 17.63
CA HIS A 80 6.23 -7.00 18.72
C HIS A 80 7.40 -8.00 18.60
N ASP A 81 7.67 -8.74 19.64
CA ASP A 81 8.78 -9.71 19.70
C ASP A 81 8.76 -10.72 18.54
N ILE A 82 7.58 -11.14 18.10
CA ILE A 82 7.44 -12.04 16.95
C ILE A 82 7.97 -11.42 15.65
N ASP A 83 7.84 -10.11 15.49
CA ASP A 83 8.34 -9.40 14.31
C ASP A 83 9.88 -9.34 14.32
N TYR A 84 10.48 -9.11 15.50
CA TYR A 84 11.94 -9.17 15.69
C TYR A 84 12.49 -10.58 15.43
N GLN A 85 11.82 -11.63 15.94
CA GLN A 85 12.23 -13.01 15.71
C GLN A 85 12.20 -13.40 14.23
N ALA A 86 11.14 -12.98 13.51
CA ALA A 86 11.04 -13.22 12.08
C ALA A 86 12.18 -12.54 11.31
N LEU A 87 12.45 -11.26 11.60
CA LEU A 87 13.58 -10.51 10.99
C LEU A 87 14.93 -11.13 11.32
N GLU A 88 15.18 -11.50 12.57
CA GLU A 88 16.41 -12.14 13.00
C GLU A 88 16.65 -13.43 12.20
N ASN A 89 15.65 -14.29 12.08
CA ASN A 89 15.75 -15.52 11.30
C ASN A 89 16.03 -15.24 9.82
N ILE A 90 15.38 -14.23 9.23
CA ILE A 90 15.61 -13.83 7.83
C ILE A 90 17.07 -13.39 7.65
N PHE A 91 17.58 -12.52 8.53
CA PHE A 91 18.94 -11.98 8.43
C PHE A 91 20.02 -13.05 8.73
N LEU A 92 19.83 -13.89 9.74
CA LEU A 92 20.76 -14.97 10.07
C LEU A 92 20.89 -16.02 8.95
N ASN A 93 19.81 -16.26 8.20
CA ASN A 93 19.82 -17.17 7.05
C ASN A 93 20.23 -16.47 5.74
N ASN A 94 20.62 -15.20 5.76
CA ASN A 94 21.00 -14.40 4.59
C ASN A 94 19.96 -14.46 3.45
N LEU A 95 18.67 -14.51 3.79
CA LEU A 95 17.60 -14.52 2.80
C LEU A 95 17.46 -13.14 2.18
N ARG A 96 17.26 -13.09 0.85
CA ARG A 96 16.95 -11.83 0.16
C ARG A 96 15.59 -11.32 0.62
N LEU A 97 15.55 -10.04 0.99
CA LEU A 97 14.33 -9.32 1.33
C LEU A 97 14.44 -7.91 0.76
N ASP A 98 13.62 -7.59 -0.22
CA ASP A 98 13.73 -6.34 -0.97
C ASP A 98 13.01 -5.20 -0.24
N PHE A 99 11.85 -5.48 0.40
CA PHE A 99 11.06 -4.46 1.09
C PHE A 99 10.57 -4.94 2.45
N ILE A 100 10.74 -4.09 3.46
CA ILE A 100 10.16 -4.25 4.80
C ILE A 100 9.22 -3.07 5.04
N THR A 101 7.94 -3.35 5.30
CA THR A 101 6.97 -2.32 5.68
C THR A 101 6.61 -2.44 7.15
N ILE A 102 6.96 -1.45 7.96
CA ILE A 102 6.48 -1.33 9.34
C ILE A 102 5.06 -0.76 9.25
N ASP A 103 4.06 -1.60 9.56
CA ASP A 103 2.64 -1.31 9.38
C ASP A 103 1.89 -1.30 10.70
N VAL A 104 1.74 -0.10 11.27
CA VAL A 104 1.01 0.15 12.52
C VAL A 104 0.04 1.31 12.36
N ALA A 105 -1.03 1.32 13.15
CA ALA A 105 -2.07 2.36 13.07
C ALA A 105 -1.54 3.77 13.37
N HIS A 106 -0.51 3.88 14.22
CA HIS A 106 0.17 5.13 14.57
C HIS A 106 1.68 4.94 14.51
N GLY A 107 2.28 5.32 13.39
CA GLY A 107 3.71 5.11 13.09
C GLY A 107 4.66 6.01 13.89
N HIS A 108 4.22 7.18 14.33
CA HIS A 108 5.05 8.09 15.14
C HIS A 108 5.10 7.63 16.59
N HIS A 109 5.79 6.52 16.84
CA HIS A 109 5.83 5.84 18.14
C HIS A 109 7.22 5.30 18.46
N SER A 110 7.61 5.28 19.75
CA SER A 110 8.92 4.82 20.20
C SER A 110 9.25 3.38 19.80
N PHE A 111 8.28 2.48 19.74
CA PHE A 111 8.49 1.11 19.28
C PHE A 111 8.81 1.04 17.79
N VAL A 112 8.23 1.96 16.98
CA VAL A 112 8.59 2.07 15.57
C VAL A 112 10.03 2.56 15.42
N LYS A 113 10.46 3.52 16.23
CA LYS A 113 11.86 3.94 16.29
C LYS A 113 12.78 2.76 16.60
N GLN A 114 12.46 1.98 17.65
CA GLN A 114 13.29 0.86 18.07
C GLN A 114 13.46 -0.20 16.98
N ILE A 115 12.36 -0.57 16.30
CA ILE A 115 12.45 -1.58 15.24
C ILE A 115 13.13 -1.04 13.98
N LEU A 116 12.97 0.26 13.64
CA LEU A 116 13.73 0.91 12.57
C LEU A 116 15.24 0.87 12.86
N GLU A 117 15.65 1.28 14.05
CA GLU A 117 17.05 1.23 14.47
C GLU A 117 17.60 -0.20 14.47
N TYR A 118 16.78 -1.21 14.82
CA TYR A 118 17.15 -2.62 14.73
C TYR A 118 17.35 -3.04 13.27
N ILE A 119 16.40 -2.76 12.40
CA ILE A 119 16.49 -3.10 10.97
C ILE A 119 17.74 -2.47 10.35
N CYS A 120 18.01 -1.20 10.62
CA CYS A 120 19.18 -0.48 10.09
C CYS A 120 20.53 -1.11 10.48
N LYS A 121 20.60 -1.85 11.59
CA LYS A 121 21.83 -2.56 12.00
C LYS A 121 22.11 -3.83 11.20
N PHE A 122 21.06 -4.47 10.70
CA PHE A 122 21.13 -5.82 10.14
C PHE A 122 20.73 -5.91 8.67
N LYS A 123 19.95 -4.94 8.15
CA LYS A 123 19.53 -4.92 6.75
C LYS A 123 20.73 -4.77 5.80
N THR A 124 20.63 -5.34 4.62
CA THR A 124 21.54 -5.03 3.53
C THR A 124 21.22 -3.67 2.92
N ASN A 125 22.16 -3.06 2.19
CA ASN A 125 21.93 -1.82 1.45
C ASN A 125 20.87 -1.95 0.34
N GLU A 126 20.48 -3.19 0.02
CA GLU A 126 19.47 -3.47 -1.01
C GLU A 126 18.05 -3.51 -0.44
N THR A 127 17.90 -3.71 0.88
CA THR A 127 16.61 -3.76 1.56
C THR A 127 16.07 -2.34 1.79
N TYR A 128 14.89 -2.06 1.26
CA TYR A 128 14.20 -0.79 1.35
C TYR A 128 13.13 -0.81 2.44
N VAL A 129 13.15 0.17 3.35
CA VAL A 129 12.30 0.18 4.54
C VAL A 129 11.23 1.24 4.43
N ILE A 130 9.98 0.82 4.50
CA ILE A 130 8.79 1.67 4.48
C ILE A 130 8.24 1.71 5.90
N ALA A 131 7.90 2.88 6.42
CA ALA A 131 7.34 3.02 7.77
C ALA A 131 6.05 3.84 7.78
N GLY A 132 5.10 3.44 8.58
CA GLY A 132 3.82 4.16 8.75
C GLY A 132 2.84 3.44 9.68
N ASN A 133 1.62 3.99 9.82
CA ASN A 133 1.11 5.16 9.11
C ASN A 133 1.32 6.43 9.92
N ILE A 134 1.50 7.53 9.20
CA ILE A 134 1.59 8.87 9.79
C ILE A 134 0.67 9.86 9.04
N ALA A 135 0.45 11.04 9.63
CA ALA A 135 -0.38 12.08 9.04
C ALA A 135 0.21 13.49 9.18
N THR A 136 1.45 13.63 9.63
CA THR A 136 2.09 14.93 9.83
C THR A 136 3.51 14.95 9.27
N PRO A 137 3.99 16.11 8.75
CA PRO A 137 5.35 16.27 8.27
C PRO A 137 6.41 15.97 9.34
N GLN A 138 6.16 16.40 10.60
CA GLN A 138 7.08 16.12 11.70
C GLN A 138 7.28 14.62 11.93
N ALA A 139 6.19 13.83 11.87
CA ALA A 139 6.30 12.39 12.00
C ALA A 139 7.09 11.78 10.83
N ALA A 140 6.92 12.30 9.60
CA ALA A 140 7.71 11.85 8.46
C ALA A 140 9.20 12.13 8.63
N GLU A 141 9.56 13.35 9.05
CA GLU A 141 10.95 13.74 9.34
C GLU A 141 11.59 12.82 10.39
N ASP A 142 10.86 12.52 11.46
CA ASP A 142 11.35 11.64 12.53
C ASP A 142 11.52 10.19 12.05
N LEU A 143 10.58 9.64 11.28
CA LEU A 143 10.70 8.29 10.74
C LEU A 143 11.91 8.16 9.78
N VAL A 144 12.14 9.17 8.94
CA VAL A 144 13.33 9.23 8.07
C VAL A 144 14.61 9.28 8.90
N LEU A 145 14.64 10.12 9.95
CA LEU A 145 15.78 10.21 10.87
C LEU A 145 16.06 8.87 11.58
N TRP A 146 15.02 8.08 11.84
CA TRP A 146 15.13 6.75 12.46
C TRP A 146 15.51 5.65 11.47
N GLY A 147 15.58 5.96 10.16
CA GLY A 147 16.08 5.07 9.12
C GLY A 147 15.05 4.50 8.15
N ALA A 148 13.87 5.10 8.03
CA ALA A 148 12.93 4.76 6.98
C ALA A 148 13.38 5.34 5.63
N ASP A 149 13.30 4.53 4.57
CA ASP A 149 13.61 4.92 3.19
C ASP A 149 12.35 5.51 2.48
N ALA A 150 11.15 5.12 2.93
CA ALA A 150 9.87 5.66 2.46
C ALA A 150 8.85 5.72 3.61
N ILE A 151 7.84 6.57 3.43
CA ILE A 151 6.81 6.82 4.45
C ILE A 151 5.42 6.45 3.93
N LYS A 152 4.68 5.66 4.71
CA LYS A 152 3.26 5.37 4.44
C LYS A 152 2.40 6.41 5.16
N VAL A 153 1.70 7.23 4.35
CA VAL A 153 0.95 8.41 4.79
C VAL A 153 -0.55 8.12 4.73
N GLY A 154 -1.26 8.41 5.82
CA GLY A 154 -2.71 8.33 5.90
C GLY A 154 -3.21 7.68 7.20
N ILE A 155 -4.05 8.43 7.94
CA ILE A 155 -4.73 7.96 9.16
C ILE A 155 -6.23 8.24 9.02
N GLY A 156 -7.05 7.20 9.23
CA GLY A 156 -8.49 7.32 9.30
C GLY A 156 -9.23 7.45 7.96
N GLN A 157 -8.55 7.43 6.82
CA GLN A 157 -9.15 7.66 5.49
C GLN A 157 -9.55 6.37 4.75
N GLY A 158 -9.14 5.20 5.21
CA GLY A 158 -9.56 3.92 4.64
C GLY A 158 -11.09 3.75 4.73
N TYR A 159 -11.70 3.15 3.69
CA TYR A 159 -13.16 2.97 3.61
C TYR A 159 -13.74 2.18 4.80
N VAL A 160 -13.02 1.14 5.26
CA VAL A 160 -13.41 0.33 6.43
C VAL A 160 -12.72 0.77 7.74
N CYS A 161 -11.97 1.88 7.71
CA CYS A 161 -11.35 2.46 8.90
C CYS A 161 -12.35 3.29 9.69
N THR A 162 -12.41 3.08 11.01
CA THR A 162 -13.28 3.83 11.92
C THR A 162 -12.49 4.69 12.91
N THR A 163 -11.18 4.81 12.74
CA THR A 163 -10.31 5.63 13.62
C THR A 163 -10.81 7.06 13.71
N LYS A 164 -11.14 7.69 12.56
CA LYS A 164 -11.68 9.06 12.53
C LYS A 164 -12.96 9.23 13.35
N ASP A 165 -13.87 8.24 13.27
CA ASP A 165 -15.17 8.30 13.93
C ASP A 165 -15.06 8.03 15.43
N LYS A 166 -14.07 7.23 15.85
CA LYS A 166 -13.88 6.81 17.24
C LYS A 166 -12.93 7.70 18.04
N THR A 167 -11.92 8.24 17.38
CA THR A 167 -10.84 8.98 18.05
C THR A 167 -10.77 10.44 17.67
N GLY A 168 -11.37 10.84 16.54
CA GLY A 168 -11.23 12.15 15.93
C GLY A 168 -9.89 12.36 15.19
N PHE A 169 -8.95 11.40 15.28
CA PHE A 169 -7.65 11.51 14.61
C PHE A 169 -7.77 11.12 13.16
N THR A 170 -7.61 12.10 12.29
CA THR A 170 -7.65 11.92 10.83
C THR A 170 -7.13 13.19 10.14
N MET A 171 -6.70 13.04 8.88
CA MET A 171 -6.39 14.16 8.00
C MET A 171 -6.84 13.84 6.57
N PRO A 172 -7.44 14.80 5.81
CA PRO A 172 -7.79 14.61 4.41
C PRO A 172 -6.56 14.21 3.60
N MET A 173 -6.69 13.15 2.78
CA MET A 173 -5.52 12.50 2.15
C MET A 173 -4.72 13.44 1.24
N PHE A 174 -5.40 14.22 0.39
CA PHE A 174 -4.70 15.14 -0.52
C PHE A 174 -3.80 16.10 0.26
N THR A 175 -4.36 16.81 1.24
CA THR A 175 -3.62 17.74 2.10
C THR A 175 -2.51 17.02 2.87
N CYS A 176 -2.79 15.83 3.40
CA CYS A 176 -1.82 15.06 4.16
C CYS A 176 -0.58 14.69 3.32
N ILE A 177 -0.80 14.24 2.09
CA ILE A 177 0.29 13.92 1.14
C ILE A 177 1.07 15.19 0.80
N GLN A 178 0.37 16.27 0.45
CA GLN A 178 0.99 17.53 0.04
C GLN A 178 1.85 18.12 1.16
N ASP A 179 1.32 18.21 2.38
CA ASP A 179 2.06 18.74 3.53
C ASP A 179 3.34 17.96 3.82
N VAL A 180 3.29 16.62 3.71
CA VAL A 180 4.48 15.78 3.90
C VAL A 180 5.46 15.96 2.74
N ALA A 181 4.99 15.97 1.48
CA ALA A 181 5.83 16.09 0.29
C ALA A 181 6.56 17.45 0.21
N GLU A 182 5.92 18.52 0.65
CA GLU A 182 6.52 19.86 0.69
C GLU A 182 7.69 19.95 1.68
N ARG A 183 7.59 19.24 2.82
CA ARG A 183 8.53 19.36 3.92
C ARG A 183 9.55 18.24 4.01
N CYS A 184 9.23 17.05 3.51
CA CYS A 184 10.08 15.89 3.61
C CYS A 184 10.40 15.30 2.23
N LYS A 185 11.68 15.28 1.87
CA LYS A 185 12.16 14.73 0.58
C LYS A 185 12.37 13.23 0.70
N VAL A 186 11.27 12.48 0.72
CA VAL A 186 11.22 11.02 0.87
C VAL A 186 10.13 10.45 -0.04
N ASP A 187 10.26 9.19 -0.45
CA ASP A 187 9.19 8.52 -1.19
C ASP A 187 7.95 8.34 -0.29
N ILE A 188 6.79 8.74 -0.81
CA ILE A 188 5.52 8.68 -0.09
C ILE A 188 4.63 7.60 -0.69
N ILE A 189 4.11 6.71 0.16
CA ILE A 189 3.03 5.78 -0.19
C ILE A 189 1.74 6.34 0.43
N ALA A 190 0.82 6.80 -0.41
CA ALA A 190 -0.48 7.30 0.03
C ALA A 190 -1.39 6.12 0.37
N ASP A 191 -1.88 6.04 1.61
CA ASP A 191 -2.67 4.92 2.12
C ASP A 191 -4.03 5.36 2.66
N GLY A 192 -5.07 5.05 1.88
CA GLY A 192 -6.48 5.31 2.20
C GLY A 192 -7.12 6.39 1.33
N GLY A 193 -8.45 6.40 1.32
CA GLY A 193 -9.26 7.43 0.64
C GLY A 193 -9.46 7.25 -0.86
N VAL A 194 -8.79 6.29 -1.50
CA VAL A 194 -8.88 6.00 -2.94
C VAL A 194 -10.17 5.24 -3.25
N ARG A 195 -11.01 5.79 -4.13
CA ARG A 195 -12.30 5.23 -4.52
C ARG A 195 -12.41 4.94 -6.01
N CYS A 196 -11.64 5.64 -6.83
CA CYS A 196 -11.60 5.50 -8.28
C CYS A 196 -10.18 5.76 -8.82
N ASN A 197 -9.95 5.44 -10.09
CA ASN A 197 -8.64 5.61 -10.72
C ASN A 197 -8.18 7.08 -10.75
N GLY A 198 -9.11 8.05 -10.84
CA GLY A 198 -8.79 9.48 -10.77
C GLY A 198 -8.20 9.92 -9.42
N ASP A 199 -8.54 9.24 -8.32
CA ASP A 199 -7.96 9.56 -7.01
C ASP A 199 -6.48 9.16 -6.95
N ILE A 200 -6.06 8.15 -7.74
CA ILE A 200 -4.65 7.75 -7.87
C ILE A 200 -3.86 8.91 -8.52
N ALA A 201 -4.35 9.45 -9.62
CA ALA A 201 -3.71 10.59 -10.29
C ALA A 201 -3.61 11.82 -9.36
N LYS A 202 -4.67 12.11 -8.57
CA LYS A 202 -4.65 13.20 -7.57
C LYS A 202 -3.61 12.97 -6.48
N ALA A 203 -3.48 11.73 -5.97
CA ALA A 203 -2.51 11.41 -4.95
C ALA A 203 -1.06 11.59 -5.47
N ILE A 204 -0.80 11.22 -6.72
CA ILE A 204 0.49 11.45 -7.38
C ILE A 204 0.73 12.95 -7.57
N ALA A 205 -0.27 13.71 -8.03
CA ALA A 205 -0.18 15.15 -8.16
C ALA A 205 0.13 15.85 -6.82
N ALA A 206 -0.37 15.30 -5.71
CA ALA A 206 -0.05 15.78 -4.37
C ALA A 206 1.36 15.41 -3.87
N GLY A 207 2.10 14.56 -4.60
CA GLY A 207 3.47 14.16 -4.27
C GLY A 207 3.65 12.70 -3.84
N ALA A 208 2.64 11.85 -3.96
CA ALA A 208 2.80 10.42 -3.68
C ALA A 208 3.61 9.73 -4.79
N LYS A 209 4.51 8.85 -4.38
CA LYS A 209 5.28 7.95 -5.26
C LYS A 209 4.50 6.69 -5.61
N MET A 210 3.75 6.16 -4.62
CA MET A 210 2.88 5.00 -4.75
C MET A 210 1.55 5.28 -4.05
N VAL A 211 0.50 4.57 -4.49
CA VAL A 211 -0.86 4.75 -3.96
C VAL A 211 -1.43 3.39 -3.55
N MET A 212 -1.79 3.24 -2.29
CA MET A 212 -2.37 2.02 -1.75
C MET A 212 -3.89 2.00 -1.96
N CYS A 213 -4.39 0.93 -2.57
CA CYS A 213 -5.79 0.74 -2.92
C CYS A 213 -6.37 -0.49 -2.23
N GLY A 214 -7.40 -0.32 -1.40
CA GLY A 214 -8.07 -1.41 -0.68
C GLY A 214 -9.29 -1.95 -1.42
N GLY A 215 -10.44 -1.28 -1.31
CA GLY A 215 -11.73 -1.76 -1.83
C GLY A 215 -11.74 -2.03 -3.34
N MET A 216 -10.91 -1.32 -4.10
CA MET A 216 -10.77 -1.52 -5.57
C MET A 216 -10.23 -2.92 -5.92
N PHE A 217 -9.48 -3.54 -5.01
CA PHE A 217 -8.92 -4.88 -5.18
C PHE A 217 -9.69 -5.94 -4.39
N ALA A 218 -10.17 -5.64 -3.19
CA ALA A 218 -10.87 -6.59 -2.34
C ALA A 218 -12.16 -7.14 -2.98
N GLY A 219 -12.82 -6.38 -3.86
CA GLY A 219 -14.03 -6.78 -4.57
C GLY A 219 -13.82 -7.66 -5.81
N LEU A 220 -12.58 -7.83 -6.27
CA LEU A 220 -12.27 -8.59 -7.49
C LEU A 220 -12.49 -10.09 -7.31
N ILE A 221 -12.84 -10.78 -8.42
CA ILE A 221 -13.17 -12.22 -8.37
C ILE A 221 -12.04 -13.07 -7.78
N ASP A 222 -10.80 -12.72 -8.11
CA ASP A 222 -9.59 -13.43 -7.70
C ASP A 222 -8.95 -12.86 -6.41
N SER A 223 -9.61 -11.91 -5.72
CA SER A 223 -9.17 -11.48 -4.38
C SER A 223 -9.32 -12.61 -3.35
N PRO A 224 -8.48 -12.65 -2.30
CA PRO A 224 -8.56 -13.68 -1.27
C PRO A 224 -9.81 -13.55 -0.38
N SER A 225 -10.55 -12.46 -0.48
CA SER A 225 -11.76 -12.26 0.30
C SER A 225 -12.82 -13.33 0.03
N PRO A 226 -13.50 -13.86 1.07
CA PRO A 226 -14.56 -14.84 0.91
C PRO A 226 -15.71 -14.35 0.04
N VAL A 227 -16.24 -15.22 -0.82
CA VAL A 227 -17.46 -14.98 -1.59
C VAL A 227 -18.66 -15.27 -0.73
N ILE A 228 -19.58 -14.32 -0.63
CA ILE A 228 -20.82 -14.42 0.14
C ILE A 228 -21.99 -14.25 -0.82
N LYS A 229 -22.92 -15.22 -0.81
CA LYS A 229 -24.15 -15.15 -1.60
C LYS A 229 -25.20 -14.32 -0.88
N ASP A 230 -25.94 -13.52 -1.63
CA ASP A 230 -27.10 -12.81 -1.09
C ASP A 230 -28.17 -13.82 -0.63
N PRO A 231 -28.69 -13.70 0.62
CA PRO A 231 -29.70 -14.62 1.13
C PRO A 231 -31.02 -14.61 0.34
N SER A 232 -31.37 -13.48 -0.28
CA SER A 232 -32.61 -13.31 -1.05
C SER A 232 -32.46 -13.65 -2.53
N ASN A 233 -31.23 -13.57 -3.07
CA ASN A 233 -30.94 -13.88 -4.46
C ASN A 233 -29.53 -14.43 -4.64
N SER A 234 -29.40 -15.75 -4.74
CA SER A 234 -28.12 -16.46 -4.85
C SER A 234 -27.29 -16.11 -6.10
N SER A 235 -27.87 -15.37 -7.06
CA SER A 235 -27.15 -14.86 -8.23
C SER A 235 -26.35 -13.58 -7.91
N ILE A 236 -26.64 -12.91 -6.80
CA ILE A 236 -25.90 -11.75 -6.34
C ILE A 236 -24.78 -12.21 -5.41
N LEU A 237 -23.57 -11.84 -5.76
CA LEU A 237 -22.37 -12.23 -5.02
C LEU A 237 -21.68 -11.00 -4.44
N TYR A 238 -21.22 -11.16 -3.20
CA TYR A 238 -20.46 -10.16 -2.46
C TYR A 238 -19.11 -10.71 -2.07
N LYS A 239 -18.16 -9.80 -1.82
CA LYS A 239 -16.91 -10.04 -1.13
C LYS A 239 -16.95 -9.37 0.24
N GLU A 240 -16.36 -9.98 1.25
CA GLU A 240 -16.25 -9.36 2.56
C GLU A 240 -14.99 -8.48 2.63
N TYR A 241 -15.18 -7.17 2.72
CA TYR A 241 -14.10 -6.20 2.87
C TYR A 241 -14.01 -5.73 4.32
N TYR A 242 -12.88 -5.98 4.98
CA TYR A 242 -12.70 -5.69 6.39
C TYR A 242 -11.34 -5.09 6.71
N GLY A 243 -11.31 -4.16 7.68
CA GLY A 243 -10.10 -3.45 8.11
C GLY A 243 -9.16 -4.33 8.92
N SER A 244 -7.86 -4.06 8.84
CA SER A 244 -6.83 -4.73 9.66
C SER A 244 -7.09 -4.58 11.17
N ALA A 245 -7.68 -3.45 11.60
CA ALA A 245 -8.07 -3.19 12.98
C ALA A 245 -9.53 -3.58 13.32
N SER A 246 -10.19 -4.39 12.48
CA SER A 246 -11.54 -4.91 12.74
C SER A 246 -11.54 -6.03 13.78
N ALA A 247 -12.69 -6.24 14.44
CA ALA A 247 -12.88 -7.36 15.36
C ALA A 247 -12.62 -8.72 14.70
N ARG A 248 -12.98 -8.85 13.41
CA ARG A 248 -12.72 -10.05 12.61
C ARG A 248 -11.23 -10.40 12.53
N ASN A 249 -10.37 -9.39 12.39
CA ASN A 249 -8.93 -9.60 12.20
C ASN A 249 -8.17 -9.66 13.54
N LYS A 250 -8.60 -8.87 14.53
CA LYS A 250 -7.92 -8.80 15.85
C LYS A 250 -8.27 -9.96 16.79
N HIS A 251 -9.35 -10.72 16.53
CA HIS A 251 -9.88 -11.76 17.42
C HIS A 251 -10.18 -11.27 18.86
N THR A 252 -10.31 -9.95 19.05
CA THR A 252 -10.63 -9.31 20.34
C THR A 252 -11.79 -8.33 20.16
N GLY A 253 -12.54 -8.08 21.24
CA GLY A 253 -13.65 -7.11 21.24
C GLY A 253 -13.25 -5.68 21.64
N THR A 254 -11.95 -5.42 21.91
CA THR A 254 -11.47 -4.15 22.45
C THR A 254 -10.62 -3.39 21.43
N ASN A 255 -10.65 -2.04 21.52
CA ASN A 255 -9.88 -1.15 20.65
C ASN A 255 -10.06 -1.41 19.15
N ILE A 256 -11.31 -1.67 18.74
CA ILE A 256 -11.66 -1.93 17.35
C ILE A 256 -11.76 -0.61 16.60
N GLU A 257 -10.94 -0.43 15.58
CA GLU A 257 -10.88 0.75 14.71
C GLU A 257 -11.08 0.41 13.22
N GLY A 258 -11.67 -0.74 12.93
CA GLY A 258 -12.06 -1.20 11.61
C GLY A 258 -13.42 -1.89 11.64
N ARG A 259 -14.13 -1.82 10.52
CA ARG A 259 -15.40 -2.51 10.30
C ARG A 259 -15.27 -3.56 9.19
N SER A 260 -16.27 -4.42 9.08
CA SER A 260 -16.44 -5.35 7.97
C SER A 260 -17.67 -4.95 7.18
N GLU A 261 -17.58 -4.96 5.86
CA GLU A 261 -18.68 -4.65 4.95
C GLU A 261 -18.72 -5.65 3.79
N LEU A 262 -19.93 -5.91 3.30
CA LEU A 262 -20.13 -6.65 2.06
C LEU A 262 -20.09 -5.67 0.90
N ILE A 263 -19.15 -5.89 -0.02
CA ILE A 263 -19.03 -5.12 -1.25
C ILE A 263 -19.39 -6.00 -2.44
N PRO A 264 -20.05 -5.48 -3.48
CA PRO A 264 -20.38 -6.26 -4.66
C PRO A 264 -19.14 -6.93 -5.27
N MET A 265 -19.24 -8.23 -5.57
CA MET A 265 -18.18 -8.94 -6.26
C MET A 265 -18.10 -8.46 -7.70
N GLN A 266 -16.90 -8.10 -8.14
CA GLN A 266 -16.60 -7.74 -9.52
C GLN A 266 -16.05 -8.96 -10.26
N HIS A 267 -16.45 -9.15 -11.51
CA HIS A 267 -15.97 -10.29 -12.33
C HIS A 267 -14.57 -10.08 -12.92
N ASN A 268 -13.96 -8.93 -12.68
CA ASN A 268 -12.64 -8.58 -13.17
C ASN A 268 -11.55 -9.14 -12.23
N THR A 269 -10.36 -9.42 -12.80
CA THR A 269 -9.18 -9.90 -12.09
C THR A 269 -8.24 -8.75 -11.72
N TYR A 270 -7.23 -9.04 -10.87
CA TYR A 270 -6.16 -8.10 -10.51
C TYR A 270 -5.45 -7.53 -11.74
N LEU A 271 -5.03 -8.39 -12.67
CA LEU A 271 -4.33 -7.93 -13.88
C LEU A 271 -5.22 -7.07 -14.79
N TRP A 272 -6.50 -7.41 -14.89
CA TRP A 272 -7.45 -6.56 -15.62
C TRP A 272 -7.56 -5.18 -14.98
N LYS A 273 -7.72 -5.12 -13.65
CA LYS A 273 -7.84 -3.86 -12.92
C LYS A 273 -6.57 -3.00 -12.99
N LEU A 274 -5.41 -3.62 -12.89
CA LEU A 274 -4.12 -2.94 -13.03
C LEU A 274 -3.93 -2.37 -14.44
N ASN A 275 -4.33 -3.10 -15.48
CA ASN A 275 -4.32 -2.61 -16.86
C ASN A 275 -5.33 -1.46 -17.08
N GLU A 276 -6.51 -1.49 -16.45
CA GLU A 276 -7.47 -0.37 -16.47
C GLU A 276 -6.85 0.88 -15.83
N ILE A 277 -6.22 0.74 -14.66
CA ILE A 277 -5.51 1.83 -13.95
C ILE A 277 -4.39 2.40 -14.84
N GLU A 278 -3.60 1.54 -15.51
CA GLU A 278 -2.55 1.96 -16.43
C GLU A 278 -3.10 2.87 -17.54
N GLN A 279 -4.19 2.46 -18.19
CA GLN A 279 -4.84 3.23 -19.27
C GLN A 279 -5.39 4.57 -18.79
N ASP A 280 -5.99 4.61 -17.59
CA ASP A 280 -6.54 5.83 -17.02
C ASP A 280 -5.45 6.80 -16.58
N LEU A 281 -4.33 6.31 -16.05
CA LEU A 281 -3.14 7.11 -15.75
C LEU A 281 -2.49 7.65 -17.02
N GLN A 282 -2.39 6.86 -18.09
CA GLN A 282 -1.93 7.34 -19.38
C GLN A 282 -2.81 8.50 -19.91
N SER A 283 -4.12 8.42 -19.68
CA SER A 283 -5.04 9.51 -20.00
C SER A 283 -4.78 10.74 -19.14
N ALA A 284 -4.59 10.58 -17.82
CA ALA A 284 -4.30 11.67 -16.91
C ALA A 284 -2.97 12.38 -17.28
N ILE A 285 -1.90 11.63 -17.57
CA ILE A 285 -0.60 12.15 -18.03
C ILE A 285 -0.78 12.97 -19.32
N SER A 286 -1.55 12.46 -20.26
CA SER A 286 -1.85 13.18 -21.50
C SER A 286 -2.60 14.49 -21.27
N TYR A 287 -3.56 14.53 -20.31
CA TYR A 287 -4.24 15.77 -19.93
C TYR A 287 -3.31 16.76 -19.22
N ALA A 288 -2.35 16.27 -18.43
CA ALA A 288 -1.32 17.11 -17.81
C ALA A 288 -0.31 17.69 -18.83
N GLY A 289 -0.31 17.18 -20.06
CA GLY A 289 0.54 17.70 -21.14
C GLY A 289 1.95 17.09 -21.20
N GLY A 290 2.23 16.07 -20.40
CA GLY A 290 3.54 15.41 -20.31
C GLY A 290 3.57 14.00 -20.87
N GLU A 291 4.65 13.27 -20.57
CA GLU A 291 4.95 11.94 -21.11
C GLU A 291 5.02 10.84 -20.03
N ASP A 292 5.06 11.23 -18.76
CA ASP A 292 5.18 10.33 -17.61
C ASP A 292 4.44 10.86 -16.37
N LEU A 293 4.51 10.11 -15.26
CA LEU A 293 3.84 10.44 -14.00
C LEU A 293 4.31 11.78 -13.40
N GLU A 294 5.56 12.21 -13.65
CA GLU A 294 6.10 13.45 -13.09
C GLU A 294 5.29 14.66 -13.58
N SER A 295 4.74 14.59 -14.79
CA SER A 295 3.90 15.64 -15.36
C SER A 295 2.67 15.98 -14.55
N LEU A 296 2.16 15.03 -13.73
CA LEU A 296 1.05 15.26 -12.82
C LEU A 296 1.39 16.22 -11.67
N SER A 297 2.67 16.37 -11.33
CA SER A 297 3.13 17.27 -10.26
C SER A 297 3.17 18.76 -10.69
N TYR A 298 3.05 19.05 -11.97
CA TYR A 298 3.13 20.41 -12.53
C TYR A 298 1.76 21.01 -12.87
N ILE A 299 0.67 20.32 -12.58
CA ILE A 299 -0.68 20.84 -12.85
C ILE A 299 -1.14 21.79 -11.74
N ASP A 300 -1.86 22.85 -12.14
CA ASP A 300 -2.55 23.72 -11.20
C ASP A 300 -3.72 22.98 -10.56
N ILE A 301 -3.74 22.92 -9.23
CA ILE A 301 -4.78 22.24 -8.46
C ILE A 301 -5.81 23.30 -8.04
N GLY A 302 -7.00 23.22 -8.63
CA GLY A 302 -8.13 24.04 -8.20
C GLY A 302 -8.77 23.46 -6.93
N TRP A 303 -8.94 24.30 -5.92
CA TRP A 303 -9.71 23.98 -4.71
C TRP A 303 -11.18 24.41 -4.95
N ASN A 304 -12.11 23.45 -4.98
CA ASN A 304 -13.56 23.71 -4.98
C ASN A 304 -14.18 23.30 -3.65
#